data_6d6f598a23e4024d41af05114b249eb4
#
_entry.id   6d6f598a23e4024d41af05114b249eb4
#
_cell.length_a   1.000
_cell.length_b   1.000
_cell.length_c   1.000
_cell.angle_alpha   90.00
_cell.angle_beta   90.00
_cell.angle_gamma   90.00
#
_symmetry.space_group_name_H-M   'P 1'
#
loop_
_entity.id
_entity.type
_entity.pdbx_description
1 polymer ?
#
loop_
_entity_poly.entity_id
_entity_poly.type
_entity_poly.pdbx_seq_one_letter_code
_entity_poly.pdbx_strand_id
1 'polypeptide(L)'
;MTHTHTCLAAALLLALSPAALAAKLALVGGTLVDGTLAEPIRDSVIIVDGERIVAVGTVASLPVPADAEVVSTEGMTVMPGLWDMHVHLMINGHADYAYWDKKYLPQLREVIMPASAEQLLMAGITSARDLGAPLEDSIAVRD
;
A
#
# COMPACT_ATOMS: atom_id res chain seq x y z
N MET A 1 -5.51 -9.78 70.16
CA MET A 1 -4.68 -9.44 68.99
C MET A 1 -5.42 -9.96 67.76
N THR A 2 -6.20 -9.09 67.14
CA THR A 2 -7.03 -9.42 65.97
C THR A 2 -6.38 -8.85 64.71
N HIS A 3 -5.91 -9.72 63.82
CA HIS A 3 -5.38 -9.34 62.53
C HIS A 3 -6.50 -9.24 61.51
N THR A 4 -6.79 -8.03 61.06
CA THR A 4 -7.65 -7.72 59.96
C THR A 4 -6.88 -7.82 58.66
N HIS A 5 -7.23 -8.81 57.83
CA HIS A 5 -6.75 -8.96 56.46
C HIS A 5 -7.56 -8.08 55.49
N THR A 6 -6.97 -7.01 55.02
CA THR A 6 -7.57 -6.15 53.99
C THR A 6 -7.24 -6.75 52.63
N CYS A 7 -8.24 -7.34 51.94
CA CYS A 7 -8.13 -7.77 50.54
C CYS A 7 -8.23 -6.55 49.64
N LEU A 8 -7.12 -6.20 48.96
CA LEU A 8 -7.12 -5.24 47.85
C LEU A 8 -7.63 -5.95 46.58
N ALA A 9 -8.83 -5.63 46.15
CA ALA A 9 -9.33 -6.05 44.86
C ALA A 9 -8.76 -5.10 43.78
N ALA A 10 -7.78 -5.57 43.00
CA ALA A 10 -7.28 -4.87 41.82
C ALA A 10 -8.29 -5.05 40.66
N ALA A 11 -9.04 -3.99 40.39
CA ALA A 11 -9.89 -3.95 39.21
C ALA A 11 -9.03 -3.77 37.95
N LEU A 12 -8.91 -4.83 37.13
CA LEU A 12 -8.25 -4.83 35.84
C LEU A 12 -9.17 -4.15 34.82
N LEU A 13 -8.99 -2.85 34.60
CA LEU A 13 -9.63 -2.13 33.51
C LEU A 13 -9.00 -2.60 32.17
N LEU A 14 -9.67 -3.54 31.50
CA LEU A 14 -9.39 -3.81 30.09
C LEU A 14 -9.78 -2.56 29.30
N ALA A 15 -8.79 -1.77 28.88
CA ALA A 15 -8.97 -0.75 27.88
C ALA A 15 -9.32 -1.44 26.55
N LEU A 16 -10.61 -1.52 26.21
CA LEU A 16 -11.02 -1.79 24.82
C LEU A 16 -10.55 -0.57 24.00
N SER A 17 -9.39 -0.69 23.35
CA SER A 17 -9.06 0.23 22.27
C SER A 17 -10.17 0.09 21.22
N PRO A 18 -10.85 1.18 20.84
CA PRO A 18 -11.74 1.12 19.69
C PRO A 18 -10.88 0.70 18.50
N ALA A 19 -11.20 -0.44 17.89
CA ALA A 19 -10.67 -0.76 16.59
C ALA A 19 -10.98 0.46 15.70
N ALA A 20 -9.95 1.20 15.28
CA ALA A 20 -10.15 2.25 14.32
C ALA A 20 -10.72 1.57 13.07
N LEU A 21 -12.01 1.69 12.87
CA LEU A 21 -12.65 1.32 11.61
C LEU A 21 -11.90 2.12 10.57
N ALA A 22 -11.21 1.44 9.67
CA ALA A 22 -10.54 2.10 8.56
C ALA A 22 -11.60 2.97 7.87
N ALA A 23 -11.38 4.29 7.85
CA ALA A 23 -12.30 5.20 7.20
C ALA A 23 -12.42 4.79 5.73
N LYS A 24 -13.65 4.77 5.21
CA LYS A 24 -13.85 4.54 3.77
C LYS A 24 -13.17 5.65 3.00
N LEU A 25 -12.61 5.31 1.85
CA LEU A 25 -12.01 6.28 0.93
C LEU A 25 -12.88 6.36 -0.32
N ALA A 26 -13.17 7.56 -0.79
CA ALA A 26 -13.86 7.81 -2.03
C ALA A 26 -12.99 8.61 -2.99
N LEU A 27 -12.63 8.03 -4.15
CA LEU A 27 -11.97 8.72 -5.25
C LEU A 27 -13.07 9.27 -6.16
N VAL A 28 -13.10 10.58 -6.40
CA VAL A 28 -14.26 11.25 -7.02
C VAL A 28 -13.86 12.18 -8.16
N GLY A 29 -14.51 12.08 -9.31
CA GLY A 29 -14.48 13.05 -10.42
C GLY A 29 -13.51 12.74 -11.55
N GLY A 30 -12.64 11.74 -11.40
CA GLY A 30 -11.67 11.37 -12.43
C GLY A 30 -12.25 10.50 -13.55
N THR A 31 -11.41 10.18 -14.53
CA THR A 31 -11.70 9.17 -15.54
C THR A 31 -11.11 7.83 -15.11
N LEU A 32 -11.96 6.83 -14.84
CA LEU A 32 -11.50 5.49 -14.50
C LEU A 32 -11.23 4.67 -15.76
N VAL A 33 -10.03 4.10 -15.81
CA VAL A 33 -9.62 3.04 -16.76
C VAL A 33 -9.36 1.78 -15.94
N ASP A 34 -10.29 0.84 -15.94
CA ASP A 34 -10.28 -0.31 -15.00
C ASP A 34 -9.46 -1.52 -15.48
N GLY A 35 -8.88 -1.44 -16.69
CA GLY A 35 -8.07 -2.51 -17.27
C GLY A 35 -8.88 -3.64 -17.93
N THR A 36 -10.21 -3.56 -17.98
CA THR A 36 -11.05 -4.60 -18.58
C THR A 36 -11.26 -4.43 -20.09
N LEU A 37 -10.64 -3.43 -20.72
CA LEU A 37 -10.85 -3.03 -22.12
C LEU A 37 -12.24 -2.44 -22.39
N ALA A 38 -13.04 -2.17 -21.38
CA ALA A 38 -14.28 -1.42 -21.50
C ALA A 38 -14.02 0.08 -21.73
N GLU A 39 -15.05 0.81 -22.14
CA GLU A 39 -14.96 2.26 -22.26
C GLU A 39 -14.64 2.90 -20.89
N PRO A 40 -13.73 3.89 -20.85
CA PRO A 40 -13.42 4.59 -19.61
C PRO A 40 -14.64 5.26 -18.96
N ILE A 41 -14.75 5.15 -17.66
CA ILE A 41 -15.85 5.76 -16.90
C ILE A 41 -15.44 7.19 -16.51
N ARG A 42 -16.11 8.18 -17.10
CA ARG A 42 -15.93 9.60 -16.78
C ARG A 42 -16.70 9.97 -15.51
N ASP A 43 -16.22 11.00 -14.82
CA ASP A 43 -16.79 11.48 -13.55
C ASP A 43 -16.99 10.31 -12.57
N SER A 44 -15.98 9.46 -12.48
CA SER A 44 -16.02 8.22 -11.72
C SER A 44 -16.08 8.46 -10.22
N VAL A 45 -16.74 7.56 -9.51
CA VAL A 45 -16.69 7.41 -8.05
C VAL A 45 -16.24 5.99 -7.74
N ILE A 46 -15.18 5.86 -6.95
CA ILE A 46 -14.65 4.58 -6.49
C ILE A 46 -14.66 4.59 -4.97
N ILE A 47 -15.38 3.67 -4.35
CA ILE A 47 -15.44 3.53 -2.90
C ILE A 47 -14.55 2.38 -2.46
N VAL A 48 -13.61 2.68 -1.57
CA VAL A 48 -12.70 1.72 -0.96
C VAL A 48 -13.06 1.59 0.52
N ASP A 49 -13.18 0.37 1.02
CA ASP A 49 -13.40 0.05 2.42
C ASP A 49 -12.28 -0.89 2.88
N GLY A 50 -11.41 -0.39 3.75
CA GLY A 50 -10.17 -1.06 4.09
C GLY A 50 -9.30 -1.30 2.85
N GLU A 51 -9.04 -2.57 2.53
CA GLU A 51 -8.19 -2.97 1.39
C GLU A 51 -9.00 -3.34 0.13
N ARG A 52 -10.30 -3.03 0.09
CA ARG A 52 -11.17 -3.50 -1.00
C ARG A 52 -11.93 -2.36 -1.67
N ILE A 53 -11.97 -2.39 -2.99
CA ILE A 53 -12.93 -1.61 -3.77
C ILE A 53 -14.29 -2.27 -3.59
N VAL A 54 -15.24 -1.55 -2.97
CA VAL A 54 -16.57 -2.08 -2.66
C VAL A 54 -17.65 -1.56 -3.62
N ALA A 55 -17.41 -0.44 -4.30
CA ALA A 55 -18.32 0.09 -5.29
C ALA A 55 -17.58 0.95 -6.33
N VAL A 56 -18.07 0.92 -7.56
CA VAL A 56 -17.62 1.77 -8.67
C VAL A 56 -18.85 2.28 -9.41
N GLY A 57 -18.86 3.57 -9.71
CA GLY A 57 -19.95 4.22 -10.46
C GLY A 57 -19.54 5.59 -10.96
N THR A 58 -20.50 6.47 -11.11
CA THR A 58 -20.29 7.87 -11.48
C THR A 58 -20.84 8.80 -10.41
N VAL A 59 -20.43 10.06 -10.42
CA VAL A 59 -21.00 11.10 -9.53
C VAL A 59 -22.53 11.16 -9.62
N ALA A 60 -23.11 10.85 -10.78
CA ALA A 60 -24.56 10.85 -10.98
C ALA A 60 -25.27 9.60 -10.43
N SER A 61 -24.54 8.47 -10.30
CA SER A 61 -25.17 7.16 -10.00
C SER A 61 -24.76 6.55 -8.66
N LEU A 62 -23.63 6.96 -8.10
CA LEU A 62 -23.10 6.39 -6.86
C LEU A 62 -22.89 7.48 -5.80
N PRO A 63 -23.77 7.58 -4.79
CA PRO A 63 -23.60 8.54 -3.71
C PRO A 63 -22.36 8.18 -2.86
N VAL A 64 -21.58 9.19 -2.51
CA VAL A 64 -20.43 9.05 -1.63
C VAL A 64 -20.94 8.89 -0.19
N PRO A 65 -20.51 7.86 0.57
CA PRO A 65 -20.86 7.71 1.97
C PRO A 65 -20.43 8.94 2.79
N ALA A 66 -21.29 9.37 3.73
CA ALA A 66 -21.01 10.57 4.54
C ALA A 66 -19.82 10.39 5.50
N ASP A 67 -19.43 9.15 5.77
CA ASP A 67 -18.31 8.74 6.61
C ASP A 67 -17.02 8.50 5.81
N ALA A 68 -17.02 8.71 4.49
CA ALA A 68 -15.85 8.50 3.65
C ALA A 68 -14.94 9.74 3.60
N GLU A 69 -13.64 9.50 3.65
CA GLU A 69 -12.65 10.50 3.23
C GLU A 69 -12.72 10.66 1.71
N VAL A 70 -12.85 11.89 1.24
CA VAL A 70 -12.99 12.17 -0.19
C VAL A 70 -11.67 12.69 -0.76
N VAL A 71 -11.17 11.99 -1.77
CA VAL A 71 -10.03 12.44 -2.59
C VAL A 71 -10.57 12.85 -3.96
N SER A 72 -10.43 14.13 -4.30
CA SER A 72 -10.76 14.61 -5.65
C SER A 72 -9.75 14.08 -6.66
N THR A 73 -10.27 13.48 -7.72
CA THR A 73 -9.50 13.02 -8.87
C THR A 73 -9.91 13.75 -10.15
N GLU A 74 -10.55 14.93 -10.01
CA GLU A 74 -10.93 15.76 -11.17
C GLU A 74 -9.72 16.06 -12.06
N GLY A 75 -9.90 15.89 -13.37
CA GLY A 75 -8.84 16.07 -14.35
C GLY A 75 -7.77 14.98 -14.38
N MET A 76 -7.88 13.97 -13.52
CA MET A 76 -6.94 12.84 -13.45
C MET A 76 -7.50 11.60 -14.11
N THR A 77 -6.61 10.68 -14.47
CA THR A 77 -6.97 9.30 -14.81
C THR A 77 -6.67 8.40 -13.62
N VAL A 78 -7.69 7.67 -13.18
CA VAL A 78 -7.55 6.64 -12.15
C VAL A 78 -7.44 5.29 -12.84
N MET A 79 -6.46 4.50 -12.46
CA MET A 79 -6.23 3.18 -13.03
C MET A 79 -5.66 2.23 -11.98
N PRO A 80 -5.78 0.91 -12.16
CA PRO A 80 -5.07 -0.06 -11.32
C PRO A 80 -3.57 0.20 -11.33
N GLY A 81 -2.91 -0.10 -10.21
CA GLY A 81 -1.46 -0.03 -10.14
C GLY A 81 -0.81 -0.91 -11.21
N LEU A 82 0.29 -0.44 -11.77
CA LEU A 82 1.01 -1.14 -12.82
C LEU A 82 1.74 -2.37 -12.27
N TRP A 83 1.90 -3.37 -13.13
CA TRP A 83 2.71 -4.55 -12.88
C TRP A 83 3.97 -4.51 -13.73
N ASP A 84 5.14 -4.59 -13.10
CA ASP A 84 6.38 -4.88 -13.82
C ASP A 84 6.74 -6.35 -13.64
N MET A 85 6.69 -7.10 -14.73
CA MET A 85 6.90 -8.55 -14.73
C MET A 85 8.37 -8.96 -14.77
N HIS A 86 9.31 -8.00 -14.81
CA HIS A 86 10.73 -8.28 -14.92
C HIS A 86 11.57 -7.15 -14.31
N VAL A 87 11.76 -7.18 -12.99
CA VAL A 87 12.64 -6.23 -12.30
C VAL A 87 13.87 -6.93 -11.72
N HIS A 88 14.84 -6.14 -11.37
CA HIS A 88 16.04 -6.52 -10.63
C HIS A 88 16.29 -5.45 -9.57
N LEU A 89 15.65 -5.55 -8.41
CA LEU A 89 15.74 -4.54 -7.34
C LEU A 89 17.18 -4.36 -6.82
N MET A 90 18.01 -5.39 -6.96
CA MET A 90 19.40 -5.35 -6.54
C MET A 90 20.32 -4.59 -7.48
N ILE A 91 19.90 -4.32 -8.72
CA ILE A 91 20.77 -3.75 -9.76
C ILE A 91 20.53 -2.25 -9.88
N ASN A 92 21.54 -1.47 -9.56
CA ASN A 92 21.65 -0.09 -10.03
C ASN A 92 22.42 -0.07 -11.33
N GLY A 93 22.08 0.79 -12.28
CA GLY A 93 22.85 0.97 -13.50
C GLY A 93 24.31 1.32 -13.18
N HIS A 94 25.20 0.34 -13.25
CA HIS A 94 26.62 0.50 -12.94
C HIS A 94 27.46 -0.09 -14.07
N ALA A 95 28.56 0.59 -14.42
CA ALA A 95 29.43 0.15 -15.50
C ALA A 95 30.39 -1.00 -15.12
N ASP A 96 30.64 -1.19 -13.82
CA ASP A 96 31.57 -2.20 -13.28
C ASP A 96 30.86 -3.05 -12.21
N TYR A 97 30.28 -4.16 -12.62
CA TYR A 97 29.57 -5.07 -11.71
C TYR A 97 30.50 -5.79 -10.73
N ALA A 98 31.76 -6.06 -11.08
CA ALA A 98 32.71 -6.69 -10.18
C ALA A 98 33.07 -5.76 -8.99
N TYR A 99 33.17 -4.46 -9.24
CA TYR A 99 33.32 -3.46 -8.20
C TYR A 99 32.03 -3.32 -7.39
N TRP A 100 30.88 -3.31 -8.07
CA TRP A 100 29.56 -3.20 -7.46
C TRP A 100 29.33 -4.33 -6.46
N ASP A 101 29.55 -5.58 -6.86
CA ASP A 101 29.39 -6.77 -6.02
C ASP A 101 30.23 -6.70 -4.73
N LYS A 102 31.45 -6.20 -4.83
CA LYS A 102 32.30 -6.07 -3.63
C LYS A 102 31.84 -4.98 -2.67
N LYS A 103 31.38 -3.87 -3.21
CA LYS A 103 31.13 -2.67 -2.41
C LYS A 103 29.70 -2.55 -1.91
N TYR A 104 28.74 -2.96 -2.71
CA TYR A 104 27.33 -2.64 -2.45
C TYR A 104 26.48 -3.84 -2.02
N LEU A 105 26.90 -5.08 -2.28
CA LEU A 105 26.17 -6.26 -1.79
C LEU A 105 25.81 -6.20 -0.29
N PRO A 106 26.71 -5.74 0.62
CA PRO A 106 26.32 -5.62 2.03
C PRO A 106 25.19 -4.63 2.31
N GLN A 107 24.85 -3.76 1.35
CA GLN A 107 23.83 -2.75 1.47
C GLN A 107 22.53 -3.11 0.73
N LEU A 108 22.45 -4.30 0.12
CA LEU A 108 21.31 -4.70 -0.71
C LEU A 108 19.98 -4.59 0.05
N ARG A 109 19.88 -5.27 1.17
CA ARG A 109 18.65 -5.40 1.94
C ARG A 109 18.19 -4.09 2.56
N GLU A 110 19.12 -3.34 3.14
CA GLU A 110 18.78 -2.18 3.97
C GLU A 110 18.68 -0.88 3.17
N VAL A 111 19.31 -0.81 2.00
CA VAL A 111 19.42 0.45 1.26
C VAL A 111 18.99 0.31 -0.20
N ILE A 112 19.63 -0.60 -0.95
CA ILE A 112 19.53 -0.60 -2.41
C ILE A 112 18.15 -1.11 -2.86
N MET A 113 17.74 -2.27 -2.39
CA MET A 113 16.46 -2.86 -2.80
C MET A 113 15.25 -2.04 -2.31
N PRO A 114 15.20 -1.54 -1.06
CA PRO A 114 14.13 -0.62 -0.65
C PRO A 114 14.07 0.65 -1.49
N ALA A 115 15.21 1.28 -1.80
CA ALA A 115 15.23 2.48 -2.65
C ALA A 115 14.75 2.18 -4.08
N SER A 116 15.11 1.02 -4.64
CA SER A 116 14.63 0.58 -5.96
C SER A 116 13.12 0.31 -5.94
N ALA A 117 12.62 -0.32 -4.89
CA ALA A 117 11.19 -0.57 -4.72
C ALA A 117 10.39 0.73 -4.57
N GLU A 118 10.91 1.70 -3.82
CA GLU A 118 10.32 3.04 -3.71
C GLU A 118 10.24 3.74 -5.07
N GLN A 119 11.30 3.67 -5.88
CA GLN A 119 11.30 4.25 -7.24
C GLN A 119 10.23 3.62 -8.14
N LEU A 120 10.03 2.29 -8.06
CA LEU A 120 8.96 1.61 -8.78
C LEU A 120 7.59 2.12 -8.32
N LEU A 121 7.37 2.19 -7.02
CA LEU A 121 6.12 2.68 -6.44
C LEU A 121 5.83 4.13 -6.85
N MET A 122 6.84 5.01 -6.82
CA MET A 122 6.71 6.40 -7.27
C MET A 122 6.42 6.52 -8.77
N ALA A 123 6.79 5.51 -9.57
CA ALA A 123 6.42 5.42 -10.98
C ALA A 123 5.04 4.78 -11.22
N GLY A 124 4.28 4.45 -10.15
CA GLY A 124 2.95 3.82 -10.26
C GLY A 124 2.99 2.30 -10.40
N ILE A 125 4.15 1.67 -10.25
CA ILE A 125 4.31 0.22 -10.28
C ILE A 125 4.07 -0.31 -8.86
N THR A 126 2.90 -0.89 -8.62
CA THR A 126 2.48 -1.39 -7.31
C THR A 126 2.75 -2.87 -7.11
N SER A 127 3.12 -3.56 -8.17
CA SER A 127 3.44 -4.98 -8.14
C SER A 127 4.61 -5.27 -9.07
N ALA A 128 5.56 -6.06 -8.61
CA ALA A 128 6.74 -6.37 -9.39
C ALA A 128 7.15 -7.84 -9.23
N ARG A 129 7.76 -8.39 -10.28
CA ARG A 129 8.35 -9.72 -10.27
C ARG A 129 9.86 -9.59 -10.36
N ASP A 130 10.55 -9.77 -9.24
CA ASP A 130 12.00 -9.78 -9.21
C ASP A 130 12.55 -11.11 -9.72
N LEU A 131 13.39 -11.06 -10.73
CA LEU A 131 13.97 -12.22 -11.40
C LEU A 131 15.45 -12.43 -11.11
N GLY A 132 16.07 -11.62 -10.24
CA GLY A 132 17.52 -11.68 -10.11
C GLY A 132 18.09 -11.38 -8.73
N ALA A 133 17.30 -10.99 -7.76
CA ALA A 133 17.79 -10.73 -6.41
C ALA A 133 17.95 -12.02 -5.58
N PRO A 134 18.84 -12.02 -4.57
CA PRO A 134 18.91 -13.12 -3.61
C PRO A 134 17.57 -13.35 -2.94
N LEU A 135 17.13 -14.59 -2.84
CA LEU A 135 15.79 -14.94 -2.36
C LEU A 135 15.50 -14.41 -0.96
N GLU A 136 16.44 -14.57 -0.03
CA GLU A 136 16.26 -14.11 1.35
C GLU A 136 16.14 -12.59 1.47
N ASP A 137 16.92 -11.86 0.66
CA ASP A 137 16.85 -10.40 0.62
C ASP A 137 15.53 -9.92 0.01
N SER A 138 15.07 -10.57 -1.07
CA SER A 138 13.79 -10.27 -1.70
C SER A 138 12.62 -10.51 -0.75
N ILE A 139 12.63 -11.60 0.02
CA ILE A 139 11.61 -11.88 1.02
C ILE A 139 11.62 -10.82 2.12
N ALA A 140 12.81 -10.47 2.64
CA ALA A 140 12.95 -9.49 3.71
C ALA A 140 12.52 -8.06 3.30
N VAL A 141 12.67 -7.71 2.03
CA VAL A 141 12.24 -6.39 1.52
C VAL A 141 10.74 -6.37 1.20
N ARG A 142 10.15 -7.52 0.86
CA ARG A 142 8.71 -7.66 0.62
C ARG A 142 7.89 -7.54 1.92
N ASP A 143 8.36 -8.13 3.03
CA ASP A 143 7.66 -8.25 4.33
C ASP A 143 7.92 -7.06 5.24
#